data_6ba83230b313a79e7c9d473707a4481b
#
_entry.id   6ba83230b313a79e7c9d473707a4481b
#
_cell.length_a   1.000
_cell.length_b   1.000
_cell.length_c   1.000
_cell.angle_alpha   90.00
_cell.angle_beta   90.00
_cell.angle_gamma   90.00
#
_symmetry.space_group_name_H-M   'P 1'
#
loop_
_entity.id
_entity.type
_entity.pdbx_description
1 polymer ?
#
loop_
_entity_poly.entity_id
_entity_poly.type
_entity_poly.pdbx_seq_one_letter_code
_entity_poly.pdbx_strand_id
1 'polypeptide(L)'
;MRIARLLMIAMVVLLPACGGSGAPRACEVQSESGRVQLEDFAFRPSCLQAPPDGVIRLVNTGDVPHTFTVAGTDLDVKVDPGGSDEIRFDGVDPGTYTVTCKYHPQMEATVTVG
;
A
#
# COMPACT_ATOMS: atom_id res chain seq x y z
N MET A 1 -45.12 52.15 15.71
CA MET A 1 -44.97 50.81 15.13
C MET A 1 -43.54 50.63 14.69
N ARG A 2 -42.78 49.83 15.39
CA ARG A 2 -41.39 49.53 15.02
C ARG A 2 -41.37 48.14 14.39
N ILE A 3 -41.06 48.09 13.10
CA ILE A 3 -40.93 46.84 12.33
C ILE A 3 -39.51 46.34 12.58
N ALA A 4 -39.40 45.26 13.32
CA ALA A 4 -38.12 44.57 13.50
C ALA A 4 -37.84 43.74 12.20
N ARG A 5 -36.81 44.14 11.47
CA ARG A 5 -36.29 43.34 10.37
C ARG A 5 -35.42 42.23 10.95
N LEU A 6 -35.93 41.00 10.88
CA LEU A 6 -35.11 39.80 11.10
C LEU A 6 -34.13 39.62 9.93
N LEU A 7 -32.85 39.79 10.18
CA LEU A 7 -31.81 39.37 9.28
C LEU A 7 -31.64 37.85 9.45
N MET A 8 -32.10 37.09 8.47
CA MET A 8 -31.69 35.68 8.34
C MET A 8 -30.26 35.63 7.79
N ILE A 9 -29.33 35.28 8.65
CA ILE A 9 -27.98 34.97 8.26
C ILE A 9 -28.01 33.53 7.74
N ALA A 10 -27.93 33.37 6.42
CA ALA A 10 -27.75 32.06 5.79
C ALA A 10 -26.30 31.61 6.02
N MET A 11 -26.15 30.64 6.92
CA MET A 11 -24.87 30.00 7.20
C MET A 11 -24.57 29.02 6.04
N VAL A 12 -23.72 29.45 5.11
CA VAL A 12 -23.22 28.57 4.06
C VAL A 12 -22.19 27.64 4.69
N VAL A 13 -22.59 26.39 4.92
CA VAL A 13 -21.66 25.34 5.33
C VAL A 13 -20.89 24.90 4.08
N LEU A 14 -19.66 25.35 3.96
CA LEU A 14 -18.73 24.77 2.97
C LEU A 14 -18.29 23.40 3.49
N LEU A 15 -18.84 22.35 2.89
CA LEU A 15 -18.32 21.00 3.07
C LEU A 15 -17.00 20.87 2.29
N PRO A 16 -15.91 20.44 2.93
CA PRO A 16 -14.68 20.16 2.19
C PRO A 16 -14.93 18.97 1.27
N ALA A 17 -14.77 19.20 -0.04
CA ALA A 17 -14.80 18.12 -1.01
C ALA A 17 -13.53 17.27 -0.83
N CYS A 18 -13.69 16.01 -0.38
CA CYS A 18 -12.62 15.02 -0.43
C CYS A 18 -12.40 14.62 -1.88
N GLY A 19 -11.47 15.29 -2.57
CA GLY A 19 -11.03 14.90 -3.90
C GLY A 19 -10.19 13.63 -3.80
N GLY A 20 -10.68 12.47 -4.31
CA GLY A 20 -9.89 11.28 -4.44
C GLY A 20 -8.84 11.47 -5.54
N SER A 21 -7.54 11.41 -5.18
CA SER A 21 -6.48 11.30 -6.18
C SER A 21 -6.23 9.83 -6.49
N GLY A 22 -6.06 9.45 -7.79
CA GLY A 22 -5.78 8.08 -8.23
C GLY A 22 -4.34 7.59 -7.98
N ALA A 23 -3.52 8.32 -7.23
CA ALA A 23 -2.16 7.92 -6.88
C ALA A 23 -2.17 6.93 -5.71
N PRO A 24 -1.25 5.92 -5.66
CA PRO A 24 -1.11 5.06 -4.51
C PRO A 24 -0.78 5.91 -3.27
N ARG A 25 -1.52 5.67 -2.19
CA ARG A 25 -1.33 6.39 -0.93
C ARG A 25 -0.41 5.59 -0.03
N ALA A 26 0.46 6.29 0.70
CA ALA A 26 1.20 5.69 1.78
C ALA A 26 0.21 5.10 2.81
N CYS A 27 0.59 3.98 3.38
CA CYS A 27 -0.24 3.27 4.34
C CYS A 27 -0.37 4.04 5.65
N GLU A 28 -1.60 4.18 6.16
CA GLU A 28 -1.83 4.81 7.47
C GLU A 28 -1.31 3.95 8.62
N VAL A 29 -1.38 2.64 8.45
CA VAL A 29 -0.83 1.67 9.42
C VAL A 29 0.31 0.93 8.73
N GLN A 30 1.51 1.19 9.21
CA GLN A 30 2.72 0.58 8.67
C GLN A 30 3.07 -0.66 9.48
N SER A 31 3.28 -1.78 8.78
CA SER A 31 3.85 -2.95 9.41
C SER A 31 5.37 -2.83 9.39
N GLU A 32 5.96 -2.59 10.54
CA GLU A 32 7.42 -2.54 10.70
C GLU A 32 8.07 -3.92 10.81
N SER A 33 7.29 -4.99 10.67
CA SER A 33 7.78 -6.36 10.91
C SER A 33 8.79 -6.84 9.87
N GLY A 34 8.95 -6.15 8.75
CA GLY A 34 9.82 -6.58 7.66
C GLY A 34 9.48 -7.96 7.10
N ARG A 35 8.24 -8.40 7.26
CA ARG A 35 7.75 -9.70 6.80
C ARG A 35 6.42 -9.59 6.09
N VAL A 36 6.30 -10.28 4.97
CA VAL A 36 5.07 -10.39 4.18
C VAL A 36 4.75 -11.86 3.95
N GLN A 37 3.51 -12.24 4.22
CA GLN A 37 2.98 -13.53 3.81
C GLN A 37 2.35 -13.39 2.41
N LEU A 38 2.72 -14.34 1.55
CA LEU A 38 2.11 -14.51 0.24
C LEU A 38 1.09 -15.63 0.39
N GLU A 39 -0.17 -15.25 0.52
CA GLU A 39 -1.28 -16.20 0.61
C GLU A 39 -1.87 -16.46 -0.77
N ASP A 40 -2.72 -17.46 -0.90
CA ASP A 40 -3.46 -17.62 -2.13
C ASP A 40 -4.44 -16.47 -2.26
N PHE A 41 -3.98 -15.62 -3.06
CA PHE A 41 -4.37 -14.43 -3.78
C PHE A 41 -4.39 -13.17 -2.94
N ALA A 42 -3.54 -13.08 -1.90
CA ALA A 42 -3.35 -11.85 -1.14
C ALA A 42 -1.94 -11.72 -0.56
N PHE A 43 -1.45 -10.49 -0.48
CA PHE A 43 -0.29 -10.14 0.34
C PHE A 43 -0.77 -9.73 1.73
N ARG A 44 -0.12 -10.23 2.79
CA ARG A 44 -0.42 -9.85 4.18
C ARG A 44 0.84 -9.48 4.94
N PRO A 45 0.94 -8.24 5.40
CA PRO A 45 0.01 -7.13 5.14
C PRO A 45 0.07 -6.66 3.68
N SER A 46 -0.98 -6.00 3.21
CA SER A 46 -1.06 -5.43 1.85
C SER A 46 -0.56 -4.00 1.77
N CYS A 47 -0.19 -3.43 2.88
CA CYS A 47 0.28 -2.06 3.01
C CYS A 47 1.51 -2.03 3.90
N LEU A 48 2.65 -1.67 3.34
CA LEU A 48 3.97 -1.85 3.95
C LEU A 48 4.78 -0.57 3.97
N GLN A 49 5.53 -0.40 5.04
CA GLN A 49 6.69 0.49 5.08
C GLN A 49 7.95 -0.38 4.98
N ALA A 50 8.82 -0.11 4.01
CA ALA A 50 10.12 -0.76 3.97
C ALA A 50 10.90 -0.44 5.26
N PRO A 51 11.43 -1.46 5.95
CA PRO A 51 12.18 -1.23 7.17
C PRO A 51 13.48 -0.46 6.91
N PRO A 52 14.13 0.13 7.94
CA PRO A 52 15.35 0.92 7.76
C PRO A 52 16.51 0.18 7.12
N ASP A 53 16.61 -1.14 7.32
CA ASP A 53 17.60 -1.99 6.64
C ASP A 53 17.24 -2.34 5.20
N GLY A 54 16.04 -1.97 4.75
CA GLY A 54 15.56 -2.21 3.38
C GLY A 54 15.25 -3.66 3.06
N VAL A 55 15.21 -4.57 4.03
CA VAL A 55 15.00 -6.01 3.82
C VAL A 55 13.60 -6.44 4.25
N ILE A 56 12.87 -7.05 3.35
CA ILE A 56 11.58 -7.68 3.64
C ILE A 56 11.70 -9.18 3.40
N ARG A 57 11.30 -9.95 4.40
CA ARG A 57 11.19 -11.41 4.29
C ARG A 57 9.84 -11.79 3.69
N LEU A 58 9.87 -12.56 2.64
CA LEU A 58 8.70 -13.10 1.95
C LEU A 58 8.49 -14.55 2.34
N VAL A 59 7.28 -14.91 2.74
CA VAL A 59 6.93 -16.29 3.09
C VAL A 59 5.67 -16.70 2.35
N ASN A 60 5.76 -17.69 1.50
CA ASN A 60 4.59 -18.21 0.78
C ASN A 60 3.87 -19.24 1.64
N THR A 61 2.72 -18.84 2.17
CA THR A 61 1.83 -19.69 3.00
C THR A 61 0.67 -20.29 2.19
N GLY A 62 0.64 -20.02 0.88
CA GLY A 62 -0.34 -20.56 -0.05
C GLY A 62 0.06 -21.90 -0.65
N ASP A 63 -0.78 -22.40 -1.55
CA ASP A 63 -0.62 -23.70 -2.21
C ASP A 63 -0.02 -23.59 -3.63
N VAL A 64 0.12 -22.37 -4.13
CA VAL A 64 0.65 -22.09 -5.48
C VAL A 64 1.83 -21.11 -5.42
N PRO A 65 2.67 -21.06 -6.46
CA PRO A 65 3.75 -20.07 -6.52
C PRO A 65 3.20 -18.65 -6.59
N HIS A 66 3.89 -17.72 -5.93
CA HIS A 66 3.61 -16.31 -5.99
C HIS A 66 4.87 -15.51 -6.31
N THR A 67 4.70 -14.30 -6.85
CA THR A 67 5.78 -13.34 -6.98
C THR A 67 5.51 -12.09 -6.17
N PHE A 68 6.57 -11.42 -5.74
CA PHE A 68 6.55 -10.08 -5.18
C PHE A 68 7.25 -9.18 -6.19
N THR A 69 6.48 -8.50 -7.02
CA THR A 69 6.97 -7.72 -8.15
C THR A 69 6.66 -6.26 -7.93
N VAL A 70 7.70 -5.44 -7.81
CA VAL A 70 7.58 -4.01 -7.50
C VAL A 70 7.58 -3.21 -8.79
N ALA A 71 6.47 -2.56 -9.10
CA ALA A 71 6.30 -1.78 -10.31
C ALA A 71 7.30 -0.63 -10.39
N GLY A 72 7.84 -0.37 -11.58
CA GLY A 72 8.82 0.69 -11.84
C GLY A 72 10.22 0.39 -11.33
N THR A 73 10.49 -0.83 -10.91
CA THR A 73 11.80 -1.31 -10.45
C THR A 73 12.14 -2.66 -11.07
N ASP A 74 13.37 -3.11 -10.90
CA ASP A 74 13.81 -4.47 -11.29
C ASP A 74 13.53 -5.53 -10.20
N LEU A 75 12.87 -5.13 -9.11
CA LEU A 75 12.60 -6.04 -8.00
C LEU A 75 11.46 -6.99 -8.35
N ASP A 76 11.79 -8.27 -8.39
CA ASP A 76 10.89 -9.35 -8.79
C ASP A 76 11.38 -10.66 -8.17
N VAL A 77 10.69 -11.14 -7.14
CA VAL A 77 11.07 -12.34 -6.40
C VAL A 77 9.95 -13.36 -6.47
N LYS A 78 10.28 -14.56 -6.95
CA LYS A 78 9.37 -15.73 -6.96
C LYS A 78 9.59 -16.55 -5.70
N VAL A 79 8.50 -16.92 -5.04
CA VAL A 79 8.51 -17.80 -3.86
C VAL A 79 7.58 -18.98 -4.10
N ASP A 80 8.13 -20.18 -4.05
CA ASP A 80 7.35 -21.42 -4.19
C ASP A 80 6.52 -21.72 -2.94
N PRO A 81 5.44 -22.54 -3.05
CA PRO A 81 4.61 -22.88 -1.90
C PRO A 81 5.41 -23.45 -0.73
N GLY A 82 5.20 -22.93 0.47
CA GLY A 82 5.92 -23.31 1.67
C GLY A 82 7.35 -22.78 1.77
N GLY A 83 7.81 -22.07 0.75
CA GLY A 83 9.14 -21.45 0.70
C GLY A 83 9.18 -20.04 1.30
N SER A 84 10.40 -19.52 1.39
CA SER A 84 10.66 -18.14 1.79
C SER A 84 11.84 -17.59 1.02
N ASP A 85 11.87 -16.26 0.87
CA ASP A 85 12.97 -15.53 0.28
C ASP A 85 13.00 -14.11 0.88
N GLU A 86 13.98 -13.32 0.50
CA GLU A 86 14.12 -11.93 0.90
C GLU A 86 14.10 -11.02 -0.33
N ILE A 87 13.51 -9.84 -0.16
CA ILE A 87 13.60 -8.76 -1.13
C ILE A 87 14.29 -7.56 -0.48
N ARG A 88 15.18 -6.91 -1.22
CA ARG A 88 15.98 -5.78 -0.73
C ARG A 88 15.64 -4.53 -1.51
N PHE A 89 15.37 -3.47 -0.77
CA PHE A 89 15.06 -2.14 -1.32
C PHE A 89 16.26 -1.19 -1.32
N ASP A 90 17.46 -1.72 -1.12
CA ASP A 90 18.69 -0.93 -1.20
C ASP A 90 18.82 -0.26 -2.56
N GLY A 91 19.03 1.04 -2.59
CA GLY A 91 19.16 1.80 -3.83
C GLY A 91 17.86 2.08 -4.57
N VAL A 92 16.73 1.70 -4.01
CA VAL A 92 15.40 2.12 -4.51
C VAL A 92 15.10 3.53 -4.02
N ASP A 93 14.71 4.41 -4.93
CA ASP A 93 14.39 5.79 -4.59
C ASP A 93 13.22 5.86 -3.59
N PRO A 94 13.22 6.84 -2.68
CA PRO A 94 12.08 7.07 -1.80
C PRO A 94 10.78 7.27 -2.59
N GLY A 95 9.70 6.67 -2.14
CA GLY A 95 8.41 6.77 -2.79
C GLY A 95 7.48 5.64 -2.42
N THR A 96 6.30 5.64 -3.04
CA THR A 96 5.26 4.62 -2.85
C THR A 96 5.13 3.81 -4.13
N TYR A 97 5.24 2.49 -3.99
CA TYR A 97 5.28 1.55 -5.11
C TYR A 97 4.14 0.55 -5.01
N THR A 98 3.55 0.22 -6.16
CA THR A 98 2.59 -0.86 -6.28
C THR A 98 3.33 -2.19 -6.42
N VAL A 99 2.88 -3.19 -5.67
CA VAL A 99 3.38 -4.57 -5.74
C VAL A 99 2.29 -5.47 -6.29
N THR A 100 2.64 -6.34 -7.20
CA THR A 100 1.73 -7.33 -7.81
C THR A 100 2.35 -8.71 -7.83
N CYS A 101 1.51 -9.74 -7.96
CA CYS A 101 1.91 -11.07 -8.33
C CYS A 101 1.73 -11.24 -9.84
N LYS A 102 2.73 -11.69 -10.55
CA LYS A 102 2.67 -11.90 -12.02
C LYS A 102 1.63 -12.94 -12.45
N TYR A 103 1.37 -13.92 -11.58
CA TYR A 103 0.43 -15.00 -11.88
C TYR A 103 -1.02 -14.67 -11.52
N HIS A 104 -1.22 -13.67 -10.67
CA HIS A 104 -2.53 -13.28 -10.14
C HIS A 104 -2.65 -11.76 -10.12
N PRO A 105 -3.07 -11.12 -11.24
CA PRO A 105 -3.03 -9.66 -11.40
C PRO A 105 -3.84 -8.87 -10.36
N GLN A 106 -4.86 -9.45 -9.75
CA GLN A 106 -5.68 -8.84 -8.70
C GLN A 106 -5.03 -8.88 -7.31
N MET A 107 -3.93 -9.63 -7.16
CA MET A 107 -3.16 -9.70 -5.91
C MET A 107 -2.20 -8.51 -5.85
N GLU A 108 -2.55 -7.52 -5.04
CA GLU A 108 -1.82 -6.24 -4.95
C GLU A 108 -1.46 -5.87 -3.52
N ALA A 109 -0.35 -5.17 -3.40
CA ALA A 109 0.08 -4.50 -2.17
C ALA A 109 0.70 -3.15 -2.51
N THR A 110 0.94 -2.37 -1.47
CA THR A 110 1.64 -1.08 -1.57
C THR A 110 2.82 -1.10 -0.62
N VAL A 111 3.99 -0.68 -1.10
CA VAL A 111 5.19 -0.50 -0.27
C VAL A 111 5.66 0.94 -0.36
N THR A 112 5.94 1.55 0.78
CA THR A 112 6.55 2.87 0.88
C THR A 112 8.02 2.72 1.28
N VAL A 113 8.91 3.40 0.55
CA VAL A 113 10.36 3.42 0.76
C VAL A 113 10.77 4.83 1.18
N GLY A 114 11.57 4.93 2.22
CA GLY A 114 12.10 6.21 2.70
C GLY A 114 11.41 6.86 3.86
#